data_adcedc591cd34e413d597b609a94b541
#
_entry.id   adcedc591cd34e413d597b609a94b541
#
_cell.length_a   1.000
_cell.length_b   1.000
_cell.length_c   1.000
_cell.angle_alpha   90.00
_cell.angle_beta   90.00
_cell.angle_gamma   90.00
#
_symmetry.space_group_name_H-M   'P 1'
#
loop_
_entity.id
_entity.type
_entity.pdbx_description
1 polymer ?
#
loop_
_entity_poly.entity_id
_entity_poly.type
_entity_poly.pdbx_seq_one_letter_code
_entity_poly.pdbx_strand_id
1 'polypeptide(L)'
;MLSIKNLTKTYKGGKKAVSNLNIEVAAGDIYGFIGHNGAGKTTTIKAVVGIIDFEEGDIYINGISVKEDPLACKSCIAYIPDNPDLYEYLTGIQYLNFIADIFQISKDDREKRIKTYADAFEITSSLGDLISSYSHGMKQKLAIISALIHEPKLMILDEPFVGLDPKAALTLKNMMHDMCRKGNAIFFSTHVLDVAEKLCNKIAIIKNGELIASGDIETLTKGESLESVFMEVVSNAETNSETDSSAAV
;
A
#
# COMPACT_ATOMS: atom_id res chain seq x y z
N MET A 1 -8.81 -4.03 -10.60
CA MET A 1 -8.52 -2.72 -9.97
C MET A 1 -7.04 -2.32 -10.17
N LEU A 2 -6.09 -3.19 -9.80
CA LEU A 2 -4.66 -3.07 -10.12
C LEU A 2 -4.21 -4.32 -10.87
N SER A 3 -3.46 -4.15 -11.99
CA SER A 3 -2.85 -5.24 -12.73
C SER A 3 -1.37 -4.91 -12.97
N ILE A 4 -0.49 -5.75 -12.49
CA ILE A 4 0.96 -5.69 -12.71
C ILE A 4 1.34 -6.90 -13.55
N LYS A 5 2.01 -6.67 -14.68
CA LYS A 5 2.41 -7.71 -15.65
C LYS A 5 3.89 -7.64 -15.93
N ASN A 6 4.61 -8.70 -15.60
CA ASN A 6 6.04 -8.90 -15.87
C ASN A 6 6.93 -7.71 -15.41
N LEU A 7 6.56 -7.07 -14.30
CA LEU A 7 7.28 -5.91 -13.80
C LEU A 7 8.70 -6.29 -13.41
N THR A 8 9.67 -5.59 -13.99
CA THR A 8 11.10 -5.71 -13.65
C THR A 8 11.66 -4.32 -13.36
N LYS A 9 12.36 -4.20 -12.22
CA LYS A 9 13.06 -2.99 -11.80
C LYS A 9 14.48 -3.28 -11.34
N THR A 10 15.44 -2.63 -12.01
CA THR A 10 16.87 -2.72 -11.68
C THR A 10 17.38 -1.33 -11.28
N TYR A 11 18.08 -1.22 -10.17
CA TYR A 11 18.73 0.01 -9.75
C TYR A 11 20.14 0.16 -10.34
N LYS A 12 20.65 1.38 -10.36
CA LYS A 12 22.04 1.67 -10.74
C LYS A 12 22.99 0.76 -9.95
N GLY A 13 23.89 0.07 -10.66
CA GLY A 13 24.78 -0.95 -10.05
C GLY A 13 24.34 -2.39 -10.30
N GLY A 14 23.27 -2.61 -11.10
CA GLY A 14 22.85 -3.96 -11.54
C GLY A 14 22.01 -4.73 -10.51
N LYS A 15 21.67 -4.15 -9.35
CA LYS A 15 20.81 -4.80 -8.37
C LYS A 15 19.36 -4.84 -8.87
N LYS A 16 18.89 -6.02 -9.24
CA LYS A 16 17.50 -6.28 -9.61
C LYS A 16 16.66 -6.27 -8.32
N ALA A 17 15.82 -5.25 -8.15
CA ALA A 17 14.99 -5.09 -6.97
C ALA A 17 13.61 -5.75 -7.11
N VAL A 18 13.13 -5.91 -8.36
CA VAL A 18 11.91 -6.63 -8.72
C VAL A 18 12.17 -7.35 -10.04
N SER A 19 11.74 -8.60 -10.15
CA SER A 19 11.98 -9.46 -11.30
C SER A 19 10.69 -10.17 -11.72
N ASN A 20 10.20 -9.85 -12.92
CA ASN A 20 9.06 -10.51 -13.56
C ASN A 20 7.81 -10.64 -12.64
N LEU A 21 7.50 -9.60 -11.86
CA LEU A 21 6.41 -9.62 -10.89
C LEU A 21 5.06 -9.51 -11.60
N ASN A 22 4.14 -10.41 -11.25
CA ASN A 22 2.77 -10.44 -11.75
C ASN A 22 1.79 -10.44 -10.59
N ILE A 23 0.91 -9.42 -10.51
CA ILE A 23 -0.10 -9.27 -9.44
C ILE A 23 -1.40 -8.75 -10.04
N GLU A 24 -2.52 -9.33 -9.60
CA GLU A 24 -3.86 -8.88 -9.94
C GLU A 24 -4.67 -8.61 -8.66
N VAL A 25 -5.13 -7.37 -8.50
CA VAL A 25 -6.00 -6.94 -7.39
C VAL A 25 -7.37 -6.60 -7.96
N ALA A 26 -8.39 -7.31 -7.53
CA ALA A 26 -9.77 -7.09 -7.96
C ALA A 26 -10.47 -6.02 -7.11
N ALA A 27 -11.64 -5.57 -7.57
CA ALA A 27 -12.55 -4.78 -6.74
C ALA A 27 -13.03 -5.63 -5.55
N GLY A 28 -13.04 -5.02 -4.36
CA GLY A 28 -13.38 -5.70 -3.11
C GLY A 28 -12.21 -6.38 -2.40
N ASP A 29 -11.03 -6.44 -3.02
CA ASP A 29 -9.87 -7.07 -2.39
C ASP A 29 -9.22 -6.16 -1.35
N ILE A 30 -8.88 -6.75 -0.20
CA ILE A 30 -7.83 -6.30 0.69
C ILE A 30 -6.63 -7.19 0.43
N TYR A 31 -5.69 -6.71 -0.36
CA TYR A 31 -4.57 -7.48 -0.87
C TYR A 31 -3.29 -7.15 -0.10
N GLY A 32 -2.75 -8.14 0.60
CA GLY A 32 -1.50 -8.02 1.36
C GLY A 32 -0.27 -8.37 0.51
N PHE A 33 0.71 -7.48 0.45
CA PHE A 33 1.98 -7.69 -0.21
C PHE A 33 3.07 -7.92 0.84
N ILE A 34 3.47 -9.18 1.02
CA ILE A 34 4.21 -9.66 2.19
C ILE A 34 5.64 -10.01 1.81
N GLY A 35 6.59 -9.67 2.67
CA GLY A 35 8.00 -10.04 2.48
C GLY A 35 8.89 -9.34 3.50
N HIS A 36 10.13 -9.81 3.63
CA HIS A 36 11.12 -9.18 4.48
C HIS A 36 11.49 -7.76 4.02
N ASN A 37 12.18 -7.01 4.88
CA ASN A 37 12.76 -5.73 4.49
C ASN A 37 13.78 -5.94 3.37
N GLY A 38 13.68 -5.12 2.32
CA GLY A 38 14.51 -5.27 1.11
C GLY A 38 14.02 -6.31 0.10
N ALA A 39 12.89 -7.00 0.32
CA ALA A 39 12.33 -7.97 -0.63
C ALA A 39 11.83 -7.38 -1.96
N GLY A 40 11.66 -6.04 -2.05
CA GLY A 40 11.16 -5.36 -3.25
C GLY A 40 9.80 -4.68 -3.08
N LYS A 41 9.17 -4.77 -1.90
CA LYS A 41 7.81 -4.23 -1.64
C LYS A 41 7.68 -2.74 -1.96
N THR A 42 8.47 -1.89 -1.30
CA THR A 42 8.46 -0.44 -1.53
C THR A 42 8.85 -0.06 -2.96
N THR A 43 9.77 -0.81 -3.60
CA THR A 43 10.12 -0.60 -5.01
C THR A 43 8.92 -0.85 -5.91
N THR A 44 8.20 -1.96 -5.70
CA THR A 44 6.98 -2.28 -6.44
C THR A 44 5.92 -1.20 -6.26
N ILE A 45 5.64 -0.81 -5.01
CA ILE A 45 4.66 0.24 -4.70
C ILE A 45 5.03 1.55 -5.40
N LYS A 46 6.30 2.00 -5.32
CA LYS A 46 6.76 3.23 -5.97
C LYS A 46 6.64 3.18 -7.49
N ALA A 47 6.84 2.03 -8.11
CA ALA A 47 6.61 1.85 -9.53
C ALA A 47 5.11 1.93 -9.87
N VAL A 48 4.23 1.30 -9.08
CA VAL A 48 2.78 1.33 -9.26
C VAL A 48 2.22 2.76 -9.19
N VAL A 49 2.69 3.56 -8.24
CA VAL A 49 2.21 4.94 -8.07
C VAL A 49 2.92 5.97 -8.96
N GLY A 50 3.87 5.51 -9.79
CA GLY A 50 4.59 6.35 -10.74
C GLY A 50 5.58 7.34 -10.10
N ILE A 51 6.21 6.93 -8.97
CA ILE A 51 7.31 7.67 -8.33
C ILE A 51 8.66 7.29 -8.94
N ILE A 52 8.79 6.04 -9.38
CA ILE A 52 9.98 5.54 -10.06
C ILE A 52 9.60 4.89 -11.38
N ASP A 53 10.47 5.03 -12.38
CA ASP A 53 10.36 4.31 -13.65
C ASP A 53 10.79 2.85 -13.49
N PHE A 54 10.34 1.99 -14.39
CA PHE A 54 10.71 0.57 -14.49
C PHE A 54 11.07 0.20 -15.91
N GLU A 55 11.90 -0.83 -16.07
CA GLU A 55 12.50 -1.18 -17.35
C GLU A 55 11.58 -2.07 -18.20
N GLU A 56 10.92 -3.06 -17.55
CA GLU A 56 10.09 -4.04 -18.24
C GLU A 56 8.74 -4.22 -17.58
N GLY A 57 7.76 -4.64 -18.37
CA GLY A 57 6.41 -4.94 -17.92
C GLY A 57 5.45 -3.77 -18.06
N ASP A 58 4.23 -3.97 -17.59
CA ASP A 58 3.15 -3.01 -17.65
C ASP A 58 2.37 -2.98 -16.35
N ILE A 59 1.88 -1.79 -15.99
CA ILE A 59 1.04 -1.57 -14.81
C ILE A 59 -0.23 -0.86 -15.26
N TYR A 60 -1.37 -1.39 -14.86
CA TYR A 60 -2.68 -0.81 -15.14
C TYR A 60 -3.42 -0.55 -13.82
N ILE A 61 -4.01 0.63 -13.70
CA ILE A 61 -4.86 1.01 -12.60
C ILE A 61 -6.25 1.30 -13.17
N ASN A 62 -7.24 0.54 -12.72
CA ASN A 62 -8.61 0.60 -13.24
C ASN A 62 -8.69 0.46 -14.78
N GLY A 63 -7.80 -0.36 -15.36
CA GLY A 63 -7.69 -0.58 -16.80
C GLY A 63 -6.89 0.47 -17.56
N ILE A 64 -6.39 1.52 -16.90
CA ILE A 64 -5.62 2.61 -17.48
C ILE A 64 -4.12 2.33 -17.28
N SER A 65 -3.31 2.45 -18.33
CA SER A 65 -1.85 2.29 -18.25
C SER A 65 -1.21 3.45 -17.49
N VAL A 66 -0.35 3.13 -16.52
CA VAL A 66 0.40 4.16 -15.77
C VAL A 66 1.42 4.90 -16.65
N LYS A 67 1.83 4.31 -17.79
CA LYS A 67 2.73 4.93 -18.76
C LYS A 67 2.01 5.86 -19.72
N GLU A 68 0.77 5.51 -20.13
CA GLU A 68 0.01 6.24 -21.14
C GLU A 68 -0.76 7.42 -20.53
N ASP A 69 -1.43 7.22 -19.41
CA ASP A 69 -2.17 8.26 -18.71
C ASP A 69 -1.92 8.22 -17.19
N PRO A 70 -0.75 8.69 -16.75
CA PRO A 70 -0.40 8.72 -15.32
C PRO A 70 -1.29 9.63 -14.50
N LEU A 71 -1.89 10.68 -15.08
CA LEU A 71 -2.77 11.59 -14.35
C LEU A 71 -4.12 10.94 -14.04
N ALA A 72 -4.72 10.25 -15.01
CA ALA A 72 -5.96 9.50 -14.79
C ALA A 72 -5.73 8.38 -13.76
N CYS A 73 -4.58 7.69 -13.77
CA CYS A 73 -4.21 6.73 -12.74
C CYS A 73 -4.13 7.38 -11.36
N LYS A 74 -3.41 8.51 -11.23
CA LYS A 74 -3.24 9.23 -9.96
C LYS A 74 -4.54 9.80 -9.41
N SER A 75 -5.48 10.16 -10.25
CA SER A 75 -6.78 10.71 -9.81
C SER A 75 -7.65 9.69 -9.08
N CYS A 76 -7.46 8.40 -9.29
CA CYS A 76 -8.28 7.34 -8.70
C CYS A 76 -7.57 6.53 -7.60
N ILE A 77 -6.31 6.86 -7.28
CA ILE A 77 -5.55 6.19 -6.22
C ILE A 77 -5.27 7.13 -5.04
N ALA A 78 -5.06 6.53 -3.87
CA ALA A 78 -4.36 7.18 -2.77
C ALA A 78 -3.10 6.39 -2.43
N TYR A 79 -2.01 7.09 -2.14
CA TYR A 79 -0.76 6.48 -1.71
C TYR A 79 -0.33 7.02 -0.35
N ILE A 80 0.00 6.12 0.57
CA ILE A 80 0.58 6.45 1.87
C ILE A 80 1.90 5.68 2.00
N PRO A 81 3.05 6.36 2.03
CA PRO A 81 4.34 5.74 2.31
C PRO A 81 4.46 5.36 3.79
N ASP A 82 5.46 4.51 4.11
CA ASP A 82 5.80 4.11 5.47
C ASP A 82 6.17 5.30 6.38
N ASN A 83 6.75 6.33 5.80
CA ASN A 83 7.07 7.60 6.48
C ASN A 83 6.52 8.77 5.66
N PRO A 84 5.34 9.31 6.03
CA PRO A 84 4.73 10.41 5.29
C PRO A 84 5.55 11.70 5.40
N ASP A 85 5.99 12.23 4.26
CA ASP A 85 6.65 13.53 4.15
C ASP A 85 5.58 14.62 3.94
N LEU A 86 5.13 15.21 5.04
CA LEU A 86 4.08 16.23 5.06
C LEU A 86 4.69 17.64 5.06
N TYR A 87 3.94 18.62 4.56
CA TYR A 87 4.36 20.02 4.57
C TYR A 87 4.31 20.60 5.99
N GLU A 88 5.38 20.45 6.76
CA GLU A 88 5.46 20.75 8.19
C GLU A 88 5.20 22.22 8.56
N TYR A 89 5.33 23.13 7.61
CA TYR A 89 5.05 24.57 7.76
C TYR A 89 3.55 24.92 7.62
N LEU A 90 2.71 23.94 7.24
CA LEU A 90 1.25 24.09 7.20
C LEU A 90 0.63 23.61 8.52
N THR A 91 -0.57 24.10 8.81
CA THR A 91 -1.42 23.46 9.81
C THR A 91 -2.11 22.23 9.22
N GLY A 92 -2.59 21.30 10.07
CA GLY A 92 -3.30 20.13 9.61
C GLY A 92 -4.48 20.45 8.69
N ILE A 93 -5.29 21.45 9.06
CA ILE A 93 -6.43 21.87 8.24
C ILE A 93 -6.00 22.53 6.92
N GLN A 94 -4.92 23.29 6.90
CA GLN A 94 -4.38 23.87 5.65
C GLN A 94 -3.90 22.78 4.70
N TYR A 95 -3.21 21.76 5.23
CA TYR A 95 -2.76 20.63 4.44
C TYR A 95 -3.93 19.85 3.83
N LEU A 96 -4.95 19.51 4.63
CA LEU A 96 -6.14 18.81 4.14
C LEU A 96 -6.90 19.63 3.10
N ASN A 97 -7.01 20.94 3.27
CA ASN A 97 -7.62 21.82 2.27
C ASN A 97 -6.80 21.85 0.97
N PHE A 98 -5.48 21.91 1.07
CA PHE A 98 -4.60 21.86 -0.09
C PHE A 98 -4.77 20.58 -0.90
N ILE A 99 -4.82 19.42 -0.23
CA ILE A 99 -5.09 18.13 -0.90
C ILE A 99 -6.50 18.15 -1.53
N ALA A 100 -7.50 18.66 -0.84
CA ALA A 100 -8.87 18.75 -1.36
C ALA A 100 -8.96 19.65 -2.61
N ASP A 101 -8.15 20.71 -2.69
CA ASP A 101 -8.05 21.58 -3.87
C ASP A 101 -7.43 20.84 -5.07
N ILE A 102 -6.39 20.04 -4.86
CA ILE A 102 -5.77 19.22 -5.91
C ILE A 102 -6.80 18.27 -6.54
N PHE A 103 -7.62 17.63 -5.71
CA PHE A 103 -8.67 16.70 -6.16
C PHE A 103 -10.01 17.38 -6.49
N GLN A 104 -10.07 18.72 -6.50
CA GLN A 104 -11.24 19.52 -6.85
C GLN A 104 -12.50 19.17 -6.04
N ILE A 105 -12.33 18.86 -4.76
CA ILE A 105 -13.42 18.49 -3.87
C ILE A 105 -14.23 19.75 -3.51
N SER A 106 -15.56 19.68 -3.63
CA SER A 106 -16.45 20.78 -3.27
C SER A 106 -16.27 21.21 -1.81
N LYS A 107 -16.61 22.48 -1.51
CA LYS A 107 -16.46 23.00 -0.14
C LYS A 107 -17.27 22.18 0.88
N ASP A 108 -18.51 21.87 0.54
CA ASP A 108 -19.42 21.14 1.45
C ASP A 108 -18.96 19.69 1.68
N ASP A 109 -18.53 19.00 0.61
CA ASP A 109 -17.97 17.64 0.76
C ASP A 109 -16.66 17.65 1.55
N ARG A 110 -15.80 18.63 1.29
CA ARG A 110 -14.53 18.82 1.99
C ARG A 110 -14.75 18.95 3.49
N GLU A 111 -15.57 19.89 3.93
CA GLU A 111 -15.88 20.14 5.33
C GLU A 111 -16.44 18.89 6.01
N LYS A 112 -17.39 18.22 5.35
CA LYS A 112 -18.00 16.99 5.86
C LYS A 112 -16.99 15.86 6.00
N ARG A 113 -16.16 15.61 4.94
CA ARG A 113 -15.21 14.49 4.93
C ARG A 113 -14.07 14.73 5.91
N ILE A 114 -13.49 15.94 5.93
CA ILE A 114 -12.43 16.30 6.90
C ILE A 114 -12.94 16.09 8.33
N LYS A 115 -14.13 16.63 8.67
CA LYS A 115 -14.72 16.46 10.00
C LYS A 115 -14.90 14.97 10.32
N THR A 116 -15.50 14.20 9.43
CA THR A 116 -15.78 12.78 9.64
C THR A 116 -14.52 11.99 9.94
N TYR A 117 -13.46 12.17 9.12
CA TYR A 117 -12.23 11.41 9.29
C TYR A 117 -11.38 11.93 10.46
N ALA A 118 -11.32 13.25 10.69
CA ALA A 118 -10.58 13.81 11.81
C ALA A 118 -11.19 13.41 13.16
N ASP A 119 -12.52 13.36 13.27
CA ASP A 119 -13.21 12.86 14.46
C ASP A 119 -12.93 11.36 14.68
N ALA A 120 -12.97 10.55 13.59
CA ALA A 120 -12.71 9.12 13.68
C ALA A 120 -11.27 8.78 14.14
N PHE A 121 -10.27 9.58 13.71
CA PHE A 121 -8.88 9.44 14.13
C PHE A 121 -8.50 10.27 15.36
N GLU A 122 -9.45 11.01 15.96
CA GLU A 122 -9.27 11.82 17.17
C GLU A 122 -8.19 12.90 17.07
N ILE A 123 -8.10 13.57 15.91
CA ILE A 123 -7.16 14.68 15.71
C ILE A 123 -7.85 16.01 15.39
N THR A 124 -9.17 16.09 15.52
CA THR A 124 -9.96 17.28 15.18
C THR A 124 -9.47 18.52 15.93
N SER A 125 -9.16 18.40 17.24
CA SER A 125 -8.67 19.51 18.07
C SER A 125 -7.30 20.03 17.66
N SER A 126 -6.48 19.20 17.01
CA SER A 126 -5.12 19.54 16.61
C SER A 126 -5.01 20.03 15.16
N LEU A 127 -6.10 20.03 14.39
CA LEU A 127 -6.06 20.47 12.99
C LEU A 127 -5.62 21.93 12.80
N GLY A 128 -5.76 22.77 13.83
CA GLY A 128 -5.29 24.13 13.83
C GLY A 128 -3.80 24.32 14.12
N ASP A 129 -3.14 23.28 14.62
CA ASP A 129 -1.72 23.32 14.98
C ASP A 129 -0.82 23.07 13.76
N LEU A 130 0.42 23.56 13.81
CA LEU A 130 1.43 23.26 12.77
C LEU A 130 1.78 21.79 12.75
N ILE A 131 1.91 21.20 11.54
CA ILE A 131 2.28 19.79 11.35
C ILE A 131 3.67 19.50 11.94
N SER A 132 4.56 20.49 11.99
CA SER A 132 5.86 20.37 12.67
C SER A 132 5.75 20.01 14.16
N SER A 133 4.64 20.34 14.81
CA SER A 133 4.38 20.00 16.23
C SER A 133 3.75 18.61 16.43
N TYR A 134 3.34 17.94 15.34
CA TYR A 134 2.68 16.65 15.42
C TYR A 134 3.65 15.53 15.79
N SER A 135 3.20 14.60 16.64
CA SER A 135 3.90 13.33 16.83
C SER A 135 3.88 12.50 15.53
N HIS A 136 4.76 11.49 15.45
CA HIS A 136 4.78 10.58 14.30
C HIS A 136 3.39 9.95 14.05
N GLY A 137 2.72 9.47 15.09
CA GLY A 137 1.36 8.91 14.97
C GLY A 137 0.32 9.93 14.49
N MET A 138 0.41 11.21 14.89
CA MET A 138 -0.48 12.26 14.38
C MET A 138 -0.21 12.56 12.90
N LYS A 139 1.06 12.58 12.48
CA LYS A 139 1.43 12.72 11.05
C LYS A 139 0.88 11.57 10.23
N GLN A 140 0.99 10.33 10.73
CA GLN A 140 0.42 9.15 10.08
C GLN A 140 -1.11 9.25 9.96
N LYS A 141 -1.82 9.62 11.04
CA LYS A 141 -3.26 9.86 11.01
C LYS A 141 -3.66 10.93 9.98
N LEU A 142 -2.92 12.05 9.92
CA LEU A 142 -3.18 13.12 8.96
C LEU A 142 -2.97 12.65 7.51
N ALA A 143 -1.93 11.87 7.25
CA ALA A 143 -1.68 11.28 5.94
C ALA A 143 -2.82 10.33 5.51
N ILE A 144 -3.32 9.50 6.44
CA ILE A 144 -4.46 8.62 6.18
C ILE A 144 -5.71 9.44 5.85
N ILE A 145 -6.00 10.48 6.62
CA ILE A 145 -7.15 11.37 6.35
C ILE A 145 -7.02 12.02 4.98
N SER A 146 -5.84 12.55 4.64
CA SER A 146 -5.59 13.19 3.34
C SER A 146 -5.80 12.22 2.17
N ALA A 147 -5.48 10.94 2.37
CA ALA A 147 -5.71 9.88 1.39
C ALA A 147 -7.19 9.49 1.25
N LEU A 148 -7.98 9.64 2.31
CA LEU A 148 -9.40 9.25 2.31
C LEU A 148 -10.34 10.33 1.77
N ILE A 149 -9.98 11.63 1.89
CA ILE A 149 -10.91 12.74 1.59
C ILE A 149 -11.34 12.80 0.12
N HIS A 150 -10.56 12.28 -0.83
CA HIS A 150 -10.92 12.24 -2.25
C HIS A 150 -11.59 10.92 -2.69
N GLU A 151 -11.88 10.01 -1.73
CA GLU A 151 -12.58 8.75 -1.97
C GLU A 151 -11.94 7.89 -3.08
N PRO A 152 -10.68 7.48 -2.90
CA PRO A 152 -9.95 6.74 -3.92
C PRO A 152 -10.61 5.39 -4.22
N LYS A 153 -10.49 4.92 -5.47
CA LYS A 153 -10.91 3.58 -5.87
C LYS A 153 -9.92 2.50 -5.45
N LEU A 154 -8.64 2.86 -5.40
CA LEU A 154 -7.56 1.98 -4.95
C LEU A 154 -6.71 2.71 -3.92
N MET A 155 -6.59 2.15 -2.74
CA MET A 155 -5.67 2.62 -1.71
C MET A 155 -4.40 1.79 -1.72
N ILE A 156 -3.24 2.44 -1.84
CA ILE A 156 -1.91 1.81 -1.88
C ILE A 156 -1.15 2.28 -0.65
N LEU A 157 -0.75 1.34 0.20
CA LEU A 157 -0.20 1.65 1.52
C LEU A 157 1.12 0.89 1.74
N ASP A 158 2.15 1.61 2.17
CA ASP A 158 3.42 0.99 2.55
C ASP A 158 3.53 0.96 4.08
N GLU A 159 3.46 -0.23 4.70
CA GLU A 159 3.52 -0.46 6.15
C GLU A 159 2.54 0.42 6.98
N PRO A 160 1.24 0.48 6.66
CA PRO A 160 0.32 1.53 7.13
C PRO A 160 0.02 1.52 8.64
N PHE A 161 0.33 0.43 9.33
CA PHE A 161 0.03 0.28 10.77
C PHE A 161 1.18 0.71 11.68
N VAL A 162 2.36 0.97 11.10
CA VAL A 162 3.53 1.45 11.85
C VAL A 162 3.25 2.85 12.40
N GLY A 163 3.49 3.04 13.69
CA GLY A 163 3.29 4.34 14.36
C GLY A 163 1.86 4.66 14.77
N LEU A 164 0.86 3.84 14.41
CA LEU A 164 -0.51 4.01 14.87
C LEU A 164 -0.72 3.39 16.26
N ASP A 165 -1.48 4.08 17.09
CA ASP A 165 -2.03 3.49 18.32
C ASP A 165 -3.08 2.42 18.00
N PRO A 166 -3.41 1.51 18.92
CA PRO A 166 -4.35 0.40 18.67
C PRO A 166 -5.73 0.86 18.20
N LYS A 167 -6.22 2.02 18.67
CA LYS A 167 -7.53 2.58 18.30
C LYS A 167 -7.51 3.09 16.86
N ALA A 168 -6.48 3.83 16.50
CA ALA A 168 -6.29 4.31 15.11
C ALA A 168 -6.10 3.15 14.13
N ALA A 169 -5.34 2.12 14.52
CA ALA A 169 -5.17 0.90 13.71
C ALA A 169 -6.51 0.18 13.48
N LEU A 170 -7.35 0.06 14.51
CA LEU A 170 -8.69 -0.52 14.36
C LEU A 170 -9.58 0.34 13.46
N THR A 171 -9.53 1.67 13.64
CA THR A 171 -10.27 2.61 12.78
C THR A 171 -9.88 2.45 11.31
N LEU A 172 -8.57 2.39 11.01
CA LEU A 172 -8.08 2.17 9.65
C LEU A 172 -8.56 0.83 9.07
N LYS A 173 -8.47 -0.27 9.83
CA LYS A 173 -8.96 -1.60 9.40
C LYS A 173 -10.44 -1.57 9.04
N ASN A 174 -11.27 -0.95 9.87
CA ASN A 174 -12.70 -0.82 9.60
C ASN A 174 -12.97 0.00 8.33
N MET A 175 -12.23 1.09 8.10
CA MET A 175 -12.34 1.89 6.89
C MET A 175 -11.90 1.11 5.64
N MET A 176 -10.85 0.30 5.72
CA MET A 176 -10.42 -0.57 4.63
C MET A 176 -11.52 -1.57 4.26
N HIS A 177 -12.13 -2.24 5.24
CA HIS A 177 -13.27 -3.13 5.00
C HIS A 177 -14.47 -2.39 4.38
N ASP A 178 -14.80 -1.18 4.87
CA ASP A 178 -15.90 -0.40 4.34
C ASP A 178 -15.67 0.03 2.89
N MET A 179 -14.45 0.41 2.54
CA MET A 179 -14.05 0.73 1.17
C MET A 179 -14.20 -0.48 0.25
N CYS A 180 -13.72 -1.64 0.66
CA CYS A 180 -13.80 -2.87 -0.15
C CYS A 180 -15.25 -3.35 -0.31
N ARG A 181 -16.10 -3.23 0.72
CA ARG A 181 -17.54 -3.50 0.61
C ARG A 181 -18.26 -2.58 -0.40
N LYS A 182 -17.73 -1.38 -0.64
CA LYS A 182 -18.24 -0.44 -1.66
C LYS A 182 -17.67 -0.70 -3.06
N GLY A 183 -16.88 -1.76 -3.25
CA GLY A 183 -16.29 -2.13 -4.54
C GLY A 183 -14.96 -1.44 -4.85
N ASN A 184 -14.35 -0.75 -3.88
CA ASN A 184 -12.97 -0.25 -3.98
C ASN A 184 -11.98 -1.36 -3.64
N ALA A 185 -10.68 -1.11 -3.72
CA ALA A 185 -9.65 -2.08 -3.36
C ALA A 185 -8.53 -1.47 -2.51
N ILE A 186 -7.88 -2.33 -1.74
CA ILE A 186 -6.71 -1.99 -0.93
C ILE A 186 -5.54 -2.87 -1.36
N PHE A 187 -4.40 -2.27 -1.61
CA PHE A 187 -3.12 -2.95 -1.82
C PHE A 187 -2.11 -2.42 -0.82
N PHE A 188 -1.65 -3.24 0.11
CA PHE A 188 -0.72 -2.76 1.13
C PHE A 188 0.43 -3.71 1.38
N SER A 189 1.61 -3.15 1.64
CA SER A 189 2.77 -3.93 2.08
C SER A 189 2.75 -4.11 3.59
N THR A 190 3.24 -5.27 4.02
CA THR A 190 3.55 -5.50 5.43
C THR A 190 4.58 -6.62 5.61
N HIS A 191 5.32 -6.55 6.71
CA HIS A 191 6.14 -7.66 7.21
C HIS A 191 5.49 -8.33 8.45
N VAL A 192 4.33 -7.82 8.91
CA VAL A 192 3.59 -8.33 10.08
C VAL A 192 2.53 -9.33 9.61
N LEU A 193 2.85 -10.62 9.67
CA LEU A 193 2.01 -11.71 9.16
C LEU A 193 0.64 -11.78 9.83
N ASP A 194 0.59 -11.57 11.14
CA ASP A 194 -0.66 -11.50 11.94
C ASP A 194 -1.66 -10.45 11.43
N VAL A 195 -1.16 -9.32 10.94
CA VAL A 195 -2.02 -8.26 10.36
C VAL A 195 -2.57 -8.72 9.02
N ALA A 196 -1.72 -9.29 8.17
CA ALA A 196 -2.12 -9.79 6.87
C ALA A 196 -3.16 -10.93 7.00
N GLU A 197 -2.90 -11.89 7.89
CA GLU A 197 -3.78 -13.04 8.12
C GLU A 197 -5.20 -12.64 8.54
N LYS A 198 -5.31 -11.62 9.41
CA LYS A 198 -6.61 -11.17 9.95
C LYS A 198 -7.35 -10.18 9.07
N LEU A 199 -6.65 -9.52 8.13
CA LEU A 199 -7.22 -8.40 7.37
C LEU A 199 -7.41 -8.72 5.89
N CYS A 200 -6.50 -9.49 5.28
CA CYS A 200 -6.49 -9.74 3.84
C CYS A 200 -7.42 -10.88 3.44
N ASN A 201 -8.04 -10.75 2.27
CA ASN A 201 -8.64 -11.89 1.58
C ASN A 201 -7.66 -12.51 0.56
N LYS A 202 -6.70 -11.71 0.06
CA LYS A 202 -5.64 -12.19 -0.84
C LYS A 202 -4.28 -11.69 -0.42
N ILE A 203 -3.26 -12.47 -0.72
CA ILE A 203 -1.87 -12.11 -0.43
C ILE A 203 -0.95 -12.46 -1.60
N ALA A 204 0.19 -11.77 -1.64
CA ALA A 204 1.37 -12.17 -2.40
C ALA A 204 2.58 -12.14 -1.49
N ILE A 205 3.41 -13.18 -1.56
CA ILE A 205 4.68 -13.29 -0.84
C ILE A 205 5.80 -13.02 -1.82
N ILE A 206 6.63 -12.01 -1.51
CA ILE A 206 7.79 -11.63 -2.31
C ILE A 206 9.08 -11.88 -1.52
N LYS A 207 10.09 -12.42 -2.22
CA LYS A 207 11.45 -12.60 -1.71
C LYS A 207 12.46 -12.25 -2.79
N ASN A 208 13.47 -11.45 -2.45
CA ASN A 208 14.55 -11.06 -3.37
C ASN A 208 14.06 -10.50 -4.72
N GLY A 209 12.93 -9.80 -4.73
CA GLY A 209 12.32 -9.22 -5.94
C GLY A 209 11.43 -10.18 -6.73
N GLU A 210 11.28 -11.42 -6.33
CA GLU A 210 10.49 -12.44 -7.02
C GLU A 210 9.24 -12.83 -6.25
N LEU A 211 8.14 -13.08 -6.97
CA LEU A 211 6.90 -13.58 -6.41
C LEU A 211 7.05 -15.08 -6.10
N ILE A 212 6.94 -15.42 -4.82
CA ILE A 212 7.07 -16.81 -4.37
C ILE A 212 5.72 -17.51 -4.28
N ALA A 213 4.69 -16.82 -3.81
CA ALA A 213 3.33 -17.33 -3.73
C ALA A 213 2.33 -16.18 -3.84
N SER A 214 1.15 -16.45 -4.42
CA SER A 214 0.04 -15.51 -4.40
C SER A 214 -1.30 -16.22 -4.54
N GLY A 215 -2.34 -15.67 -3.94
CA GLY A 215 -3.70 -16.22 -4.03
C GLY A 215 -4.57 -15.82 -2.85
N ASP A 216 -5.74 -16.45 -2.79
CA ASP A 216 -6.65 -16.31 -1.64
C ASP A 216 -5.98 -16.87 -0.39
N ILE A 217 -6.07 -16.12 0.71
CA ILE A 217 -5.37 -16.48 1.96
C ILE A 217 -5.85 -17.84 2.50
N GLU A 218 -7.14 -18.14 2.44
CA GLU A 218 -7.71 -19.41 2.88
C GLU A 218 -7.15 -20.59 2.08
N THR A 219 -6.97 -20.40 0.76
CA THR A 219 -6.41 -21.41 -0.14
C THR A 219 -4.91 -21.63 0.10
N LEU A 220 -4.18 -20.57 0.41
CA LEU A 220 -2.73 -20.66 0.65
C LEU A 220 -2.42 -21.26 2.02
N THR A 221 -3.18 -20.89 3.05
CA THR A 221 -2.93 -21.36 4.42
C THR A 221 -3.46 -22.78 4.67
N LYS A 222 -4.51 -23.20 3.96
CA LYS A 222 -5.13 -24.54 4.12
C LYS A 222 -5.46 -24.90 5.58
N GLY A 223 -5.71 -23.89 6.42
CA GLY A 223 -6.01 -24.04 7.84
C GLY A 223 -4.79 -23.98 8.76
N GLU A 224 -3.58 -23.79 8.23
CA GLU A 224 -2.38 -23.48 9.01
C GLU A 224 -2.27 -21.95 9.22
N SER A 225 -1.35 -21.51 10.09
CA SER A 225 -1.06 -20.09 10.23
C SER A 225 -0.31 -19.56 9.00
N LEU A 226 -0.54 -18.30 8.66
CA LEU A 226 0.22 -17.64 7.59
C LEU A 226 1.72 -17.61 7.89
N GLU A 227 2.10 -17.59 9.15
CA GLU A 227 3.51 -17.66 9.57
C GLU A 227 4.15 -19.01 9.19
N SER A 228 3.45 -20.14 9.43
CA SER A 228 3.94 -21.48 9.03
C SER A 228 4.14 -21.55 7.52
N VAL A 229 3.14 -21.14 6.75
CA VAL A 229 3.20 -21.12 5.28
C VAL A 229 4.31 -20.21 4.78
N PHE A 230 4.47 -19.02 5.37
CA PHE A 230 5.53 -18.09 4.99
C PHE A 230 6.92 -18.70 5.20
N MET A 231 7.15 -19.33 6.35
CA MET A 231 8.44 -19.98 6.66
C MET A 231 8.73 -21.15 5.71
N GLU A 232 7.74 -21.99 5.42
CA GLU A 232 7.88 -23.10 4.48
C GLU A 232 8.23 -22.61 3.07
N VAL A 233 7.44 -21.67 2.53
CA VAL A 233 7.60 -21.17 1.16
C VAL A 233 8.94 -20.43 1.01
N VAL A 234 9.36 -19.68 2.02
CA VAL A 234 10.65 -18.97 2.02
C VAL A 234 11.82 -19.95 2.10
N SER A 235 11.74 -21.01 2.91
CA SER A 235 12.79 -22.04 3.04
C SER A 235 12.94 -22.87 1.76
N ASN A 236 11.81 -23.27 1.15
CA ASN A 236 11.82 -24.03 -0.11
C ASN A 236 12.43 -23.21 -1.28
N ALA A 237 12.22 -21.90 -1.31
CA ALA A 237 12.83 -21.00 -2.28
C ALA A 237 14.35 -20.85 -2.09
N GLU A 238 14.89 -21.04 -0.88
CA GLU A 238 16.34 -21.06 -0.62
C GLU A 238 17.00 -22.33 -1.16
N THR A 239 16.39 -23.49 -0.88
CA THR A 239 16.90 -24.79 -1.32
C THR A 239 16.96 -24.91 -2.85
N ASN A 240 15.99 -24.35 -3.57
CA ASN A 240 15.96 -24.37 -5.02
C ASN A 240 17.01 -23.43 -5.66
N SER A 241 17.33 -22.31 -5.02
CA SER A 241 18.35 -21.38 -5.52
C SER A 241 19.78 -21.91 -5.32
N GLU A 242 20.04 -22.76 -4.32
CA GLU A 242 21.34 -23.39 -4.09
C GLU A 242 21.60 -24.56 -5.06
N THR A 243 20.56 -25.28 -5.46
CA THR A 243 20.68 -26.38 -6.44
C THR A 243 20.94 -25.89 -7.86
N ASP A 244 20.38 -24.75 -8.28
CA ASP A 244 20.68 -24.16 -9.59
C ASP A 244 22.09 -23.56 -9.70
N SER A 245 22.64 -23.04 -8.60
CA SER A 245 24.02 -22.53 -8.58
C SER A 245 25.08 -23.62 -8.57
N SER A 246 24.76 -24.84 -8.14
CA SER A 246 25.68 -25.99 -8.12
C SER A 246 25.68 -26.81 -9.42
N ALA A 247 24.70 -26.59 -10.31
CA ALA A 247 24.62 -27.25 -11.61
C ALA A 247 25.32 -26.46 -12.76
N ALA A 248 25.86 -25.28 -12.46
CA ALA A 248 26.49 -24.37 -13.41
C ALA A 248 28.04 -24.30 -13.28
N VAL A 249 28.69 -25.33 -12.66
CA VAL A 249 30.16 -25.46 -12.52
C VAL A 249 30.66 -26.64 -13.33
#